data_088ae9ffdcabe13fe08d42579a4b368e
#
_entry.id   088ae9ffdcabe13fe08d42579a4b368e
#
_cell.length_a   1.000
_cell.length_b   1.000
_cell.length_c   1.000
_cell.angle_alpha   90.00
_cell.angle_beta   90.00
_cell.angle_gamma   90.00
#
_symmetry.space_group_name_H-M   'P 1'
#
loop_
_entity.id
_entity.type
_entity.pdbx_description
1 polymer ?
#
loop_
_entity_poly.entity_id
_entity_poly.type
_entity_poly.pdbx_seq_one_letter_code
_entity_poly.pdbx_strand_id
1 'polypeptide(L)'
;AWVCASSIGVPDELLKSDISDILPNYERMKNIEEETHHPLINHFDLVVPVRHKDHPIAYTFIGGFEKDKDLYNKMRFITTISNIIAVAIENKRLFKDQLRQERLKTEMELAGDMQKMLVPSEFPKSDVFELSSIYIPMLGVGGDYFDFIEFEDDKFIFCIADISGKGIAAALLMANFQ
;
A
#
# COMPACT_ATOMS: atom_id res chain seq x y z
N ALA A 1 -14.33 -4.36 4.21
CA ALA A 1 -15.60 -3.73 4.58
C ALA A 1 -15.81 -2.46 3.76
N TRP A 2 -17.03 -2.22 3.29
CA TRP A 2 -17.43 -1.01 2.61
C TRP A 2 -17.69 0.10 3.63
N VAL A 3 -17.34 1.33 3.28
CA VAL A 3 -17.59 2.50 4.14
C VAL A 3 -18.31 3.59 3.35
N CYS A 4 -19.21 4.29 4.00
CA CYS A 4 -19.85 5.46 3.41
C CYS A 4 -18.82 6.59 3.31
N ALA A 5 -18.51 7.02 2.10
CA ALA A 5 -17.57 8.11 1.85
C ALA A 5 -18.24 9.50 1.96
N SER A 6 -19.51 9.61 1.58
CA SER A 6 -20.31 10.83 1.66
C SER A 6 -21.79 10.48 1.52
N SER A 7 -22.65 11.25 2.18
CA SER A 7 -24.10 11.14 2.07
C SER A 7 -24.76 12.51 2.12
N ILE A 8 -25.90 12.65 1.44
CA ILE A 8 -26.75 13.85 1.48
C ILE A 8 -28.20 13.38 1.59
N GLY A 9 -28.94 13.89 2.58
CA GLY A 9 -30.35 13.62 2.76
C GLY A 9 -30.67 12.20 3.29
N VAL A 10 -29.67 11.48 3.83
CA VAL A 10 -29.82 10.16 4.39
C VAL A 10 -29.69 10.24 5.91
N PRO A 11 -30.62 9.67 6.69
CA PRO A 11 -30.52 9.63 8.14
C PRO A 11 -29.27 8.87 8.62
N ASP A 12 -28.58 9.40 9.63
CA ASP A 12 -27.35 8.82 10.17
C ASP A 12 -27.53 7.40 10.71
N GLU A 13 -28.72 7.06 11.16
CA GLU A 13 -29.04 5.71 11.63
C GLU A 13 -28.94 4.67 10.52
N LEU A 14 -29.36 5.02 9.31
CA LEU A 14 -29.32 4.15 8.13
C LEU A 14 -27.88 3.96 7.62
N LEU A 15 -27.04 4.98 7.77
CA LEU A 15 -25.64 4.93 7.30
C LEU A 15 -24.76 3.93 8.09
N LYS A 16 -25.21 3.49 9.26
CA LYS A 16 -24.51 2.48 10.08
C LYS A 16 -24.81 1.04 9.64
N SER A 17 -25.76 0.86 8.72
CA SER A 17 -26.16 -0.47 8.24
C SER A 17 -25.06 -1.06 7.35
N ASP A 18 -24.71 -2.32 7.58
CA ASP A 18 -23.80 -3.06 6.70
C ASP A 18 -24.57 -3.61 5.49
N ILE A 19 -24.15 -3.21 4.30
CA ILE A 19 -24.73 -3.65 3.03
C ILE A 19 -23.73 -4.47 2.20
N SER A 20 -22.63 -4.92 2.80
CA SER A 20 -21.56 -5.61 2.10
C SER A 20 -22.02 -6.85 1.35
N ASP A 21 -23.00 -7.58 1.92
CA ASP A 21 -23.55 -8.80 1.33
C ASP A 21 -24.52 -8.54 0.16
N ILE A 22 -25.06 -7.32 0.08
CA ILE A 22 -26.05 -6.94 -0.94
C ILE A 22 -25.37 -6.32 -2.16
N LEU A 23 -24.26 -5.62 -1.95
CA LEU A 23 -23.54 -4.90 -3.01
C LEU A 23 -23.14 -5.76 -4.22
N PRO A 24 -22.72 -7.02 -4.07
CA PRO A 24 -22.37 -7.88 -5.21
C PRO A 24 -23.52 -8.11 -6.20
N ASN A 25 -24.79 -7.95 -5.76
CA ASN A 25 -25.96 -8.10 -6.61
C ASN A 25 -26.13 -6.95 -7.61
N TYR A 26 -25.36 -5.87 -7.45
CA TYR A 26 -25.40 -4.69 -8.30
C TYR A 26 -24.17 -4.62 -9.21
N GLU A 27 -24.04 -5.55 -10.15
CA GLU A 27 -22.95 -5.56 -11.12
C GLU A 27 -23.05 -4.45 -12.16
N ARG A 28 -24.26 -3.98 -12.44
CA ARG A 28 -24.59 -2.91 -13.40
C ARG A 28 -25.53 -1.90 -12.75
N MET A 29 -25.65 -0.73 -13.38
CA MET A 29 -26.64 0.24 -12.98
C MET A 29 -28.03 -0.40 -13.01
N LYS A 30 -28.74 -0.29 -11.89
CA LYS A 30 -30.04 -0.92 -11.70
C LYS A 30 -30.96 0.02 -10.93
N ASN A 31 -32.24 0.06 -11.35
CA ASN A 31 -33.29 0.63 -10.52
C ASN A 31 -33.51 -0.29 -9.32
N ILE A 32 -33.65 0.31 -8.15
CA ILE A 32 -33.96 -0.40 -6.91
C ILE A 32 -35.48 -0.56 -6.90
N GLU A 33 -35.94 -1.79 -7.10
CA GLU A 33 -37.33 -2.16 -6.96
C GLU A 33 -37.65 -2.40 -5.48
N GLU A 34 -38.89 -2.22 -5.05
CA GLU A 34 -39.35 -2.32 -3.65
C GLU A 34 -39.12 -3.71 -3.01
N GLU A 35 -38.61 -4.67 -3.75
CA GLU A 35 -38.35 -6.04 -3.28
C GLU A 35 -37.10 -6.21 -2.37
N THR A 36 -36.29 -5.19 -2.22
CA THR A 36 -35.11 -5.24 -1.33
C THR A 36 -35.58 -4.95 0.11
N HIS A 37 -35.52 -5.94 0.96
CA HIS A 37 -35.92 -5.81 2.38
C HIS A 37 -34.92 -5.05 3.26
N HIS A 38 -33.99 -4.25 2.66
CA HIS A 38 -32.99 -3.54 3.42
C HIS A 38 -33.34 -2.03 3.54
N PRO A 39 -33.49 -1.51 4.77
CA PRO A 39 -33.99 -0.15 5.01
C PRO A 39 -33.18 0.95 4.32
N LEU A 40 -31.83 0.82 4.30
CA LEU A 40 -30.97 1.80 3.63
C LEU A 40 -31.18 1.78 2.11
N ILE A 41 -31.27 0.60 1.51
CA ILE A 41 -31.37 0.47 0.04
C ILE A 41 -32.74 0.97 -0.44
N ASN A 42 -33.81 0.68 0.28
CA ASN A 42 -35.16 1.13 -0.04
C ASN A 42 -35.32 2.67 0.03
N HIS A 43 -34.34 3.39 0.57
CA HIS A 43 -34.34 4.84 0.59
C HIS A 43 -33.92 5.46 -0.79
N PHE A 44 -33.46 4.63 -1.70
CA PHE A 44 -32.93 5.04 -2.99
C PHE A 44 -33.68 4.40 -4.16
N ASP A 45 -33.67 5.08 -5.31
CA ASP A 45 -34.34 4.62 -6.54
C ASP A 45 -33.35 3.96 -7.50
N LEU A 46 -32.07 4.30 -7.40
CA LEU A 46 -31.05 3.90 -8.36
C LEU A 46 -29.74 3.57 -7.66
N VAL A 47 -29.08 2.50 -8.11
CA VAL A 47 -27.70 2.20 -7.79
C VAL A 47 -26.82 2.24 -9.03
N VAL A 48 -25.68 2.89 -8.93
CA VAL A 48 -24.66 2.97 -9.96
C VAL A 48 -23.36 2.39 -9.42
N PRO A 49 -23.02 1.14 -9.80
CA PRO A 49 -21.71 0.57 -9.45
C PRO A 49 -20.62 1.27 -10.28
N VAL A 50 -19.60 1.72 -9.63
CA VAL A 50 -18.43 2.30 -10.27
C VAL A 50 -17.30 1.28 -10.25
N ARG A 51 -16.83 0.92 -11.44
CA ARG A 51 -15.89 -0.17 -11.61
C ARG A 51 -14.57 0.34 -12.17
N HIS A 52 -13.49 -0.26 -11.70
CA HIS A 52 -12.18 -0.15 -12.33
C HIS A 52 -11.77 -1.55 -12.80
N LYS A 53 -11.62 -1.71 -14.13
CA LYS A 53 -11.48 -3.04 -14.76
C LYS A 53 -12.66 -3.93 -14.34
N ASP A 54 -12.38 -5.08 -13.72
CA ASP A 54 -13.39 -6.07 -13.34
C ASP A 54 -13.87 -5.95 -11.89
N HIS A 55 -13.35 -4.98 -11.11
CA HIS A 55 -13.68 -4.84 -9.70
C HIS A 55 -14.47 -3.56 -9.41
N PRO A 56 -15.54 -3.64 -8.60
CA PRO A 56 -16.24 -2.47 -8.12
C PRO A 56 -15.36 -1.74 -7.10
N ILE A 57 -15.17 -0.43 -7.31
CA ILE A 57 -14.41 0.45 -6.41
C ILE A 57 -15.30 1.36 -5.59
N ALA A 58 -16.51 1.62 -6.06
CA ALA A 58 -17.53 2.37 -5.34
C ALA A 58 -18.93 2.00 -5.82
N TYR A 59 -19.93 2.33 -4.99
CA TYR A 59 -21.35 2.29 -5.35
C TYR A 59 -21.95 3.63 -5.01
N THR A 60 -22.68 4.22 -5.97
CA THR A 60 -23.42 5.45 -5.76
C THR A 60 -24.92 5.12 -5.73
N PHE A 61 -25.56 5.45 -4.62
CA PHE A 61 -27.00 5.29 -4.43
C PHE A 61 -27.66 6.65 -4.57
N ILE A 62 -28.77 6.72 -5.30
CA ILE A 62 -29.46 7.96 -5.61
C ILE A 62 -30.97 7.73 -5.45
N GLY A 63 -31.63 8.62 -4.73
CA GLY A 63 -33.08 8.62 -4.53
C GLY A 63 -33.69 9.96 -4.86
N GLY A 64 -35.04 10.01 -4.82
CA GLY A 64 -35.81 11.22 -5.05
C GLY A 64 -36.03 11.55 -6.54
N PHE A 65 -36.01 10.53 -7.40
CA PHE A 65 -36.44 10.71 -8.78
C PHE A 65 -37.95 10.80 -8.88
N GLU A 66 -38.48 12.00 -9.10
CA GLU A 66 -39.85 12.13 -9.62
C GLU A 66 -39.93 11.53 -11.03
N LYS A 67 -41.11 11.03 -11.44
CA LYS A 67 -41.35 10.48 -12.79
C LYS A 67 -41.19 11.60 -13.86
N ASP A 68 -39.96 11.93 -14.16
CA ASP A 68 -39.58 13.05 -15.02
C ASP A 68 -39.23 12.53 -16.42
N LYS A 69 -39.60 13.33 -17.45
CA LYS A 69 -39.36 13.03 -18.87
C LYS A 69 -37.87 13.06 -19.26
N ASP A 70 -37.01 13.60 -18.39
CA ASP A 70 -35.56 13.78 -18.66
C ASP A 70 -34.66 12.78 -17.86
N LEU A 71 -35.25 11.68 -17.42
CA LEU A 71 -34.55 10.70 -16.62
C LEU A 71 -33.26 10.17 -17.30
N TYR A 72 -33.29 9.98 -18.62
CA TYR A 72 -32.15 9.47 -19.38
C TYR A 72 -30.91 10.39 -19.30
N ASN A 73 -31.08 11.70 -19.49
CA ASN A 73 -29.98 12.66 -19.42
C ASN A 73 -29.44 12.79 -18.00
N LYS A 74 -30.33 12.77 -17.01
CA LYS A 74 -29.94 12.76 -15.58
C LYS A 74 -29.12 11.52 -15.24
N MET A 75 -29.54 10.33 -15.66
CA MET A 75 -28.80 9.08 -15.44
C MET A 75 -27.42 9.10 -16.10
N ARG A 76 -27.33 9.58 -17.33
CA ARG A 76 -26.06 9.72 -18.05
C ARG A 76 -25.11 10.68 -17.33
N PHE A 77 -25.62 11.83 -16.88
CA PHE A 77 -24.83 12.79 -16.11
C PHE A 77 -24.31 12.19 -14.80
N ILE A 78 -25.19 11.54 -14.03
CA ILE A 78 -24.85 10.88 -12.76
C ILE A 78 -23.79 9.80 -12.96
N THR A 79 -23.94 8.94 -13.95
CA THR A 79 -22.97 7.90 -14.27
C THR A 79 -21.60 8.50 -14.59
N THR A 80 -21.58 9.58 -15.38
CA THR A 80 -20.34 10.27 -15.74
C THR A 80 -19.64 10.85 -14.50
N ILE A 81 -20.40 11.57 -13.65
CA ILE A 81 -19.85 12.15 -12.41
C ILE A 81 -19.37 11.05 -11.45
N SER A 82 -20.15 9.99 -11.27
CA SER A 82 -19.75 8.86 -10.42
C SER A 82 -18.45 8.23 -10.89
N ASN A 83 -18.27 8.05 -12.20
CA ASN A 83 -17.03 7.52 -12.75
C ASN A 83 -15.84 8.46 -12.51
N ILE A 84 -16.03 9.77 -12.69
CA ILE A 84 -14.97 10.76 -12.41
C ILE A 84 -14.57 10.74 -10.94
N ILE A 85 -15.54 10.72 -10.02
CA ILE A 85 -15.28 10.65 -8.58
C ILE A 85 -14.52 9.38 -8.22
N ALA A 86 -14.91 8.25 -8.78
CA ALA A 86 -14.25 6.98 -8.49
C ALA A 86 -12.82 6.94 -8.99
N VAL A 87 -12.55 7.44 -10.18
CA VAL A 87 -11.17 7.58 -10.71
C VAL A 87 -10.35 8.47 -9.78
N ALA A 88 -10.92 9.57 -9.29
CA ALA A 88 -10.24 10.48 -8.36
C ALA A 88 -9.93 9.80 -7.01
N ILE A 89 -10.86 9.00 -6.46
CA ILE A 89 -10.66 8.23 -5.23
C ILE A 89 -9.55 7.20 -5.42
N GLU A 90 -9.57 6.45 -6.52
CA GLU A 90 -8.57 5.43 -6.81
C GLU A 90 -7.19 6.04 -7.03
N ASN A 91 -7.09 7.15 -7.77
CA ASN A 91 -5.84 7.87 -7.94
C ASN A 91 -5.27 8.35 -6.59
N LYS A 92 -6.12 8.87 -5.70
CA LYS A 92 -5.70 9.27 -4.35
C LYS A 92 -5.19 8.08 -3.53
N ARG A 93 -5.82 6.91 -3.65
CA ARG A 93 -5.39 5.68 -2.99
C ARG A 93 -4.01 5.24 -3.50
N LEU A 94 -3.86 5.13 -4.82
CA LEU A 94 -2.61 4.74 -5.46
C LEU A 94 -1.46 5.70 -5.12
N PHE A 95 -1.74 6.99 -5.09
CA PHE A 95 -0.76 8.00 -4.69
C PHE A 95 -0.30 7.84 -3.22
N LYS A 96 -1.23 7.52 -2.30
CA LYS A 96 -0.87 7.24 -0.91
C LYS A 96 -0.01 5.99 -0.78
N ASP A 97 -0.34 4.93 -1.52
CA ASP A 97 0.43 3.69 -1.52
C ASP A 97 1.83 3.92 -2.09
N GLN A 98 1.95 4.70 -3.16
CA GLN A 98 3.23 5.10 -3.75
C GLN A 98 4.09 5.89 -2.76
N LEU A 99 3.54 6.90 -2.09
CA LEU A 99 4.26 7.66 -1.07
C LEU A 99 4.74 6.79 0.09
N ARG A 100 3.93 5.80 0.49
CA ARG A 100 4.33 4.85 1.53
C ARG A 100 5.50 3.98 1.09
N GLN A 101 5.46 3.47 -0.13
CA GLN A 101 6.56 2.67 -0.70
C GLN A 101 7.85 3.50 -0.82
N GLU A 102 7.74 4.75 -1.26
CA GLU A 102 8.89 5.63 -1.39
C GLU A 102 9.55 5.96 -0.04
N ARG A 103 8.74 6.21 1.00
CA ARG A 103 9.25 6.39 2.37
C ARG A 103 9.98 5.14 2.86
N LEU A 104 9.38 3.97 2.72
CA LEU A 104 10.03 2.71 3.12
C LEU A 104 11.35 2.49 2.37
N LYS A 105 11.40 2.82 1.09
CA LYS A 105 12.63 2.74 0.29
C LYS A 105 13.70 3.66 0.86
N THR A 106 13.37 4.92 1.14
CA THR A 106 14.31 5.90 1.72
C THR A 106 14.82 5.45 3.09
N GLU A 107 13.94 4.91 3.96
CA GLU A 107 14.33 4.37 5.26
C GLU A 107 15.28 3.17 5.12
N MET A 108 15.06 2.30 4.13
CA MET A 108 15.95 1.17 3.84
C MET A 108 17.30 1.62 3.30
N GLU A 109 17.34 2.63 2.44
CA GLU A 109 18.58 3.22 1.93
C GLU A 109 19.41 3.83 3.07
N LEU A 110 18.76 4.59 3.97
CA LEU A 110 19.41 5.15 5.15
C LEU A 110 19.95 4.06 6.09
N ALA A 111 19.17 3.03 6.35
CA ALA A 111 19.60 1.90 7.17
C ALA A 111 20.81 1.19 6.53
N GLY A 112 20.83 1.04 5.20
CA GLY A 112 21.97 0.48 4.48
C GLY A 112 23.23 1.32 4.58
N ASP A 113 23.10 2.64 4.52
CA ASP A 113 24.25 3.53 4.68
C ASP A 113 24.79 3.48 6.12
N MET A 114 23.92 3.39 7.13
CA MET A 114 24.35 3.16 8.52
C MET A 114 25.03 1.79 8.68
N GLN A 115 24.51 0.75 8.03
CA GLN A 115 25.09 -0.59 8.09
C GLN A 115 26.48 -0.66 7.45
N LYS A 116 26.71 0.06 6.36
CA LYS A 116 28.06 0.16 5.74
C LYS A 116 29.11 0.73 6.67
N MET A 117 28.71 1.53 7.66
CA MET A 117 29.62 2.05 8.69
C MET A 117 30.05 1.01 9.72
N LEU A 118 29.34 -0.13 9.78
CA LEU A 118 29.63 -1.24 10.70
C LEU A 118 30.66 -2.23 10.14
N VAL A 119 30.96 -2.16 8.85
CA VAL A 119 31.97 -3.02 8.23
C VAL A 119 33.24 -2.19 7.94
N PRO A 120 34.45 -2.78 7.99
CA PRO A 120 35.67 -2.08 7.72
C PRO A 120 35.69 -1.51 6.31
N SER A 121 35.97 -0.20 6.20
CA SER A 121 36.16 0.49 4.93
C SER A 121 37.65 0.66 4.57
N GLU A 122 38.53 0.54 5.55
CA GLU A 122 39.97 0.67 5.40
C GLU A 122 40.65 -0.58 5.95
N PHE A 123 41.70 -1.02 5.31
CA PHE A 123 42.51 -2.16 5.71
C PHE A 123 43.94 -1.74 5.93
N PRO A 124 44.66 -2.42 6.84
CA PRO A 124 46.07 -2.12 7.07
C PRO A 124 46.89 -2.37 5.81
N LYS A 125 47.89 -1.56 5.64
CA LYS A 125 48.87 -1.73 4.58
C LYS A 125 50.02 -2.59 5.08
N SER A 126 50.33 -3.67 4.38
CA SER A 126 51.43 -4.58 4.69
C SER A 126 52.29 -4.76 3.44
N ASP A 127 53.58 -4.95 3.65
CA ASP A 127 54.51 -5.27 2.56
C ASP A 127 54.38 -6.72 2.06
N VAL A 128 53.58 -7.54 2.80
CA VAL A 128 53.47 -8.99 2.55
C VAL A 128 52.09 -9.32 1.91
N PHE A 129 51.06 -8.55 2.18
CA PHE A 129 49.71 -8.78 1.66
C PHE A 129 48.95 -7.47 1.42
N GLU A 130 47.97 -7.53 0.56
CA GLU A 130 47.00 -6.48 0.28
C GLU A 130 45.57 -7.05 0.51
N LEU A 131 44.75 -6.28 1.24
CA LEU A 131 43.35 -6.64 1.50
C LEU A 131 42.44 -5.64 0.81
N SER A 132 41.39 -6.17 0.22
CA SER A 132 40.26 -5.37 -0.30
C SER A 132 38.95 -6.08 -0.05
N SER A 133 37.87 -5.32 0.13
CA SER A 133 36.53 -5.84 0.26
C SER A 133 35.51 -5.17 -0.64
N ILE A 134 34.50 -5.90 -0.98
CA ILE A 134 33.31 -5.42 -1.66
C ILE A 134 32.07 -5.87 -0.87
N TYR A 135 31.19 -4.93 -0.52
CA TYR A 135 29.93 -5.18 0.15
C TYR A 135 28.76 -4.69 -0.69
N ILE A 136 27.96 -5.61 -1.22
CA ILE A 136 26.83 -5.30 -2.11
C ILE A 136 25.57 -5.96 -1.56
N PRO A 137 24.81 -5.30 -0.67
CA PRO A 137 23.57 -5.84 -0.15
C PRO A 137 22.46 -5.84 -1.21
N MET A 138 21.67 -6.91 -1.29
CA MET A 138 20.64 -7.11 -2.31
C MET A 138 19.47 -6.11 -2.18
N LEU A 139 19.06 -5.74 -0.96
CA LEU A 139 17.89 -4.90 -0.67
C LEU A 139 18.22 -3.60 0.06
N GLY A 140 19.42 -3.07 -0.17
CA GLY A 140 19.91 -1.89 0.56
C GLY A 140 20.52 -2.22 1.92
N VAL A 141 20.03 -3.26 2.62
CA VAL A 141 20.57 -3.84 3.85
C VAL A 141 20.83 -5.32 3.66
N GLY A 142 21.83 -5.89 4.36
CA GLY A 142 22.24 -7.29 4.23
C GLY A 142 22.48 -7.99 5.55
N GLY A 143 22.53 -9.33 5.52
CA GLY A 143 22.90 -10.17 6.64
C GLY A 143 24.39 -10.49 6.69
N ASP A 144 25.12 -10.24 5.62
CA ASP A 144 26.54 -10.52 5.54
C ASP A 144 27.33 -9.55 6.43
N TYR A 145 28.34 -10.09 7.08
CA TYR A 145 29.27 -9.35 7.93
C TYR A 145 30.68 -9.77 7.63
N PHE A 146 31.59 -8.83 7.64
CA PHE A 146 33.03 -9.12 7.69
C PHE A 146 33.71 -8.11 8.60
N ASP A 147 34.78 -8.55 9.21
CA ASP A 147 35.60 -7.70 10.06
C ASP A 147 37.07 -8.11 9.95
N PHE A 148 37.94 -7.17 10.31
CA PHE A 148 39.36 -7.33 10.35
C PHE A 148 39.89 -6.70 11.64
N ILE A 149 40.57 -7.51 12.43
CA ILE A 149 41.16 -7.10 13.71
C ILE A 149 42.67 -7.33 13.65
N GLU A 150 43.41 -6.26 13.78
CA GLU A 150 44.86 -6.28 13.82
C GLU A 150 45.38 -6.40 15.28
N PHE A 151 46.36 -7.20 15.49
CA PHE A 151 47.06 -7.39 16.76
C PHE A 151 48.54 -6.97 16.63
N GLU A 152 49.21 -6.88 17.75
CA GLU A 152 50.63 -6.74 17.81
C GLU A 152 51.35 -7.94 17.12
N ASP A 153 52.58 -7.77 16.68
CA ASP A 153 53.44 -8.79 16.01
C ASP A 153 52.94 -9.23 14.62
N ASP A 154 52.41 -8.32 13.80
CA ASP A 154 51.94 -8.60 12.43
C ASP A 154 50.86 -9.71 12.36
N LYS A 155 50.13 -9.92 13.46
CA LYS A 155 49.05 -10.88 13.52
C LYS A 155 47.72 -10.19 13.28
N PHE A 156 46.82 -10.85 12.58
CA PHE A 156 45.46 -10.36 12.34
C PHE A 156 44.45 -11.53 12.36
N ILE A 157 43.22 -11.18 12.66
CA ILE A 157 42.06 -12.06 12.51
C ILE A 157 41.13 -11.39 11.50
N PHE A 158 40.59 -12.16 10.58
CA PHE A 158 39.47 -11.72 9.78
C PHE A 158 38.28 -12.66 10.02
N CYS A 159 37.10 -12.10 9.97
CA CYS A 159 35.84 -12.82 10.10
C CYS A 159 34.98 -12.55 8.86
N ILE A 160 34.33 -13.59 8.35
CA ILE A 160 33.26 -13.47 7.34
C ILE A 160 32.08 -14.28 7.87
N ALA A 161 30.92 -13.67 7.96
CA ALA A 161 29.70 -14.29 8.45
C ALA A 161 28.52 -13.97 7.55
N ASP A 162 27.63 -14.93 7.39
CA ASP A 162 26.36 -14.77 6.71
C ASP A 162 25.24 -15.15 7.67
N ILE A 163 24.38 -14.19 8.00
CA ILE A 163 23.24 -14.39 8.87
C ILE A 163 22.07 -14.88 8.04
N SER A 164 21.64 -16.09 8.32
CA SER A 164 20.52 -16.71 7.63
C SER A 164 19.25 -15.88 7.76
N GLY A 165 18.65 -15.56 6.60
CA GLY A 165 17.48 -14.69 6.50
C GLY A 165 17.71 -13.59 5.47
N LYS A 166 16.73 -12.71 5.34
CA LYS A 166 16.78 -11.58 4.38
C LYS A 166 16.15 -10.33 4.99
N GLY A 167 16.57 -9.18 4.47
CA GLY A 167 16.00 -7.88 4.82
C GLY A 167 16.36 -7.42 6.24
N ILE A 168 15.48 -6.65 6.86
CA ILE A 168 15.72 -5.92 8.11
C ILE A 168 16.12 -6.83 9.28
N ALA A 169 15.49 -8.00 9.39
CA ALA A 169 15.78 -8.92 10.50
C ALA A 169 17.22 -9.43 10.48
N ALA A 170 17.72 -9.86 9.33
CA ALA A 170 19.11 -10.28 9.14
C ALA A 170 20.08 -9.11 9.36
N ALA A 171 19.73 -7.93 8.87
CA ALA A 171 20.51 -6.70 9.03
C ALA A 171 20.66 -6.27 10.48
N LEU A 172 19.59 -6.37 11.28
CA LEU A 172 19.64 -6.07 12.73
C LEU A 172 20.46 -7.09 13.51
N LEU A 173 20.37 -8.38 13.16
CA LEU A 173 21.22 -9.41 13.78
C LEU A 173 22.68 -9.18 13.43
N MET A 174 23.00 -8.83 12.18
CA MET A 174 24.34 -8.48 11.75
C MET A 174 24.90 -7.31 12.57
N ALA A 175 24.10 -6.24 12.76
CA ALA A 175 24.52 -5.09 13.56
C ALA A 175 24.77 -5.40 15.04
N ASN A 176 24.15 -6.45 15.60
CA ASN A 176 24.42 -6.91 16.95
C ASN A 176 25.64 -7.85 17.05
N PHE A 177 26.16 -8.33 15.91
CA PHE A 177 27.29 -9.23 15.86
C PHE A 177 28.63 -8.48 15.99
N GLN A 178 28.64 -7.22 15.63
CA GLN A 178 29.76 -6.31 15.79
C GLN A 178 29.98 -5.97 17.29
#